data_a4f6d8b9cb31a30d724ffe689c894789
#
_entry.id   a4f6d8b9cb31a30d724ffe689c894789
#
_cell.length_a   1.000
_cell.length_b   1.000
_cell.length_c   1.000
_cell.angle_alpha   90.00
_cell.angle_beta   90.00
_cell.angle_gamma   90.00
#
_symmetry.space_group_name_H-M   'P 1'
#
loop_
_entity.id
_entity.type
_entity.pdbx_description
1 polymer ?
#
loop_
_entity_poly.entity_id
_entity_poly.type
_entity_poly.pdbx_seq_one_letter_code
_entity_poly.pdbx_strand_id
1 'polypeptide(L)'
;ILDISHLSDQGAEDLMTLTDAPIIASHSNVRSVCPHPRNLPEGLIRELIRRQGLIGINFFAPFVGENPQVEDLLRHMDVILSLGGEDVLALGGDLDGCDGVFPAGISGVETVPVLRERMEKAGFGAALIEKVFFENAENFIWRNVL
;
A
#
# COMPACT_ATOMS: atom_id res chain seq x y z
N ILE A 1 -7.68 -12.85 -9.25
CA ILE A 1 -7.23 -11.91 -8.22
C ILE A 1 -8.43 -11.04 -7.84
N LEU A 2 -8.66 -10.87 -6.55
CA LEU A 2 -9.72 -10.03 -6.02
C LEU A 2 -9.09 -8.81 -5.33
N ASP A 3 -9.66 -7.63 -5.56
CA ASP A 3 -9.20 -6.38 -4.97
C ASP A 3 -10.19 -5.90 -3.90
N ILE A 4 -9.68 -5.63 -2.70
CA ILE A 4 -10.48 -5.13 -1.58
C ILE A 4 -10.43 -3.61 -1.42
N SER A 5 -9.61 -2.91 -2.20
CA SER A 5 -9.66 -1.45 -2.25
C SER A 5 -11.08 -1.01 -2.65
N HIS A 6 -11.69 -0.10 -1.91
CA HIS A 6 -13.08 0.33 -2.00
C HIS A 6 -14.14 -0.56 -1.32
N LEU A 7 -13.82 -1.74 -0.81
CA LEU A 7 -14.76 -2.49 0.02
C LEU A 7 -14.86 -1.87 1.43
N SER A 8 -16.01 -2.07 2.06
CA SER A 8 -16.12 -1.86 3.52
C SER A 8 -15.30 -2.92 4.26
N ASP A 9 -14.96 -2.66 5.53
CA ASP A 9 -14.24 -3.64 6.35
C ASP A 9 -14.98 -4.98 6.38
N GLN A 10 -16.29 -4.95 6.65
CA GLN A 10 -17.12 -6.16 6.67
C GLN A 10 -17.13 -6.86 5.31
N GLY A 11 -17.23 -6.11 4.20
CA GLY A 11 -17.18 -6.70 2.85
C GLY A 11 -15.84 -7.36 2.53
N ALA A 12 -14.74 -6.79 3.00
CA ALA A 12 -13.42 -7.38 2.87
C ALA A 12 -13.27 -8.65 3.73
N GLU A 13 -13.74 -8.63 4.98
CA GLU A 13 -13.75 -9.78 5.89
C GLU A 13 -14.62 -10.92 5.32
N ASP A 14 -15.83 -10.61 4.86
CA ASP A 14 -16.73 -11.60 4.25
C ASP A 14 -16.09 -12.23 3.00
N LEU A 15 -15.50 -11.39 2.13
CA LEU A 15 -14.79 -11.89 0.93
C LEU A 15 -13.65 -12.84 1.33
N MET A 16 -12.86 -12.48 2.32
CA MET A 16 -11.75 -13.30 2.79
C MET A 16 -12.20 -14.63 3.42
N THR A 17 -13.41 -14.70 3.97
CA THR A 17 -13.96 -15.97 4.49
C THR A 17 -14.55 -16.87 3.40
N LEU A 18 -14.99 -16.29 2.28
CA LEU A 18 -15.68 -16.99 1.21
C LEU A 18 -14.75 -17.59 0.15
N THR A 19 -13.48 -17.20 0.13
CA THR A 19 -12.56 -17.65 -0.93
C THR A 19 -11.12 -17.74 -0.47
N ASP A 20 -10.38 -18.67 -1.06
CA ASP A 20 -8.92 -18.76 -1.00
C ASP A 20 -8.23 -18.13 -2.22
N ALA A 21 -8.97 -17.43 -3.07
CA ALA A 21 -8.41 -16.71 -4.22
C ALA A 21 -7.37 -15.67 -3.76
N PRO A 22 -6.38 -15.37 -4.60
CA PRO A 22 -5.42 -14.30 -4.33
C PRO A 22 -6.11 -12.95 -4.15
N ILE A 23 -5.78 -12.26 -3.06
CA ILE A 23 -6.39 -10.97 -2.68
C ILE A 23 -5.32 -9.89 -2.62
N ILE A 24 -5.67 -8.70 -3.11
CA ILE A 24 -4.86 -7.49 -3.00
C ILE A 24 -5.69 -6.34 -2.41
N ALA A 25 -4.99 -5.37 -1.83
CA ALA A 25 -5.46 -4.01 -1.67
C ALA A 25 -4.63 -3.15 -2.61
N SER A 26 -5.14 -2.93 -3.82
CA SER A 26 -4.35 -2.31 -4.90
C SER A 26 -3.89 -0.89 -4.57
N HIS A 27 -4.68 -0.14 -3.76
CA HIS A 27 -4.39 1.23 -3.38
C HIS A 27 -5.03 1.57 -2.02
N SER A 28 -4.37 1.21 -0.92
CA SER A 28 -4.90 1.42 0.44
C SER A 28 -3.77 1.71 1.43
N ASN A 29 -4.02 2.64 2.34
CA ASN A 29 -3.10 3.04 3.38
C ASN A 29 -3.48 2.41 4.75
N VAL A 30 -2.89 2.88 5.84
CA VAL A 30 -3.04 2.32 7.18
C VAL A 30 -3.91 3.23 8.05
N ARG A 31 -4.99 2.69 8.62
CA ARG A 31 -5.98 3.44 9.40
C ARG A 31 -5.44 3.97 10.73
N SER A 32 -4.52 3.27 11.36
CA SER A 32 -3.90 3.75 12.60
C SER A 32 -2.98 4.96 12.40
N VAL A 33 -2.51 5.20 11.16
CA VAL A 33 -1.72 6.38 10.80
C VAL A 33 -2.63 7.55 10.43
N CYS A 34 -3.62 7.30 9.58
CA CYS A 34 -4.62 8.28 9.17
C CYS A 34 -6.02 7.65 9.30
N PRO A 35 -6.87 8.11 10.25
CA PRO A 35 -8.16 7.48 10.57
C PRO A 35 -9.22 7.79 9.51
N HIS A 36 -9.01 7.28 8.31
CA HIS A 36 -9.93 7.39 7.19
C HIS A 36 -10.57 6.03 6.88
N PRO A 37 -11.89 5.94 6.57
CA PRO A 37 -12.57 4.66 6.32
C PRO A 37 -12.01 3.89 5.10
N ARG A 38 -11.38 4.56 4.16
CA ARG A 38 -10.69 3.94 3.01
C ARG A 38 -9.36 3.27 3.37
N ASN A 39 -8.80 3.58 4.54
CA ASN A 39 -7.57 2.98 5.02
C ASN A 39 -7.83 1.66 5.73
N LEU A 40 -6.92 0.71 5.59
CA LEU A 40 -7.04 -0.63 6.15
C LEU A 40 -6.88 -0.64 7.67
N PRO A 41 -7.76 -1.30 8.41
CA PRO A 41 -7.50 -1.66 9.79
C PRO A 41 -6.42 -2.72 9.89
N GLU A 42 -5.72 -2.79 11.02
CA GLU A 42 -4.60 -3.71 11.23
C GLU A 42 -4.99 -5.19 11.00
N GLY A 43 -6.22 -5.58 11.35
CA GLY A 43 -6.71 -6.95 11.12
C GLY A 43 -6.67 -7.37 9.66
N LEU A 44 -7.12 -6.49 8.75
CA LEU A 44 -7.07 -6.76 7.30
C LEU A 44 -5.64 -6.76 6.76
N ILE A 45 -4.76 -5.90 7.28
CA ILE A 45 -3.32 -5.90 6.92
C ILE A 45 -2.68 -7.24 7.29
N ARG A 46 -2.90 -7.72 8.52
CA ARG A 46 -2.39 -9.04 8.98
C ARG A 46 -2.92 -10.19 8.12
N GLU A 47 -4.18 -10.14 7.73
CA GLU A 47 -4.76 -11.17 6.88
C GLU A 47 -4.18 -11.15 5.46
N LEU A 48 -3.95 -9.97 4.87
CA LEU A 48 -3.25 -9.84 3.60
C LEU A 48 -1.81 -10.40 3.68
N ILE A 49 -1.09 -10.10 4.76
CA ILE A 49 0.25 -10.65 5.01
C ILE A 49 0.19 -12.19 5.09
N ARG A 50 -0.72 -12.74 5.89
CA ARG A 50 -0.89 -14.19 6.06
C ARG A 50 -1.18 -14.90 4.74
N ARG A 51 -1.96 -14.27 3.85
CA ARG A 51 -2.34 -14.79 2.53
C ARG A 51 -1.30 -14.52 1.45
N GLN A 52 -0.20 -13.86 1.80
CA GLN A 52 0.79 -13.40 0.80
C GLN A 52 0.14 -12.58 -0.32
N GLY A 53 -0.82 -11.73 0.04
CA GLY A 53 -1.47 -10.78 -0.85
C GLY A 53 -0.55 -9.65 -1.27
N LEU A 54 -1.15 -8.51 -1.67
CA LEU A 54 -0.39 -7.30 -2.00
C LEU A 54 -1.09 -6.08 -1.39
N ILE A 55 -0.32 -5.12 -0.88
CA ILE A 55 -0.81 -3.86 -0.33
C ILE A 55 -0.10 -2.72 -1.05
N GLY A 56 -0.80 -2.07 -1.96
CA GLY A 56 -0.31 -0.90 -2.68
C GLY A 56 -0.56 0.39 -1.89
N ILE A 57 0.49 1.13 -1.56
CA ILE A 57 0.39 2.43 -0.86
C ILE A 57 -0.27 3.45 -1.80
N ASN A 58 -1.39 4.02 -1.35
CA ASN A 58 -2.16 5.04 -2.07
C ASN A 58 -1.55 6.44 -1.85
N PHE A 59 -1.52 7.25 -2.90
CA PHE A 59 -0.95 8.61 -2.86
C PHE A 59 -2.02 9.71 -2.72
N PHE A 60 -3.28 9.38 -2.56
CA PHE A 60 -4.31 10.40 -2.32
C PHE A 60 -4.11 11.08 -0.96
N ALA A 61 -3.77 12.37 -0.97
CA ALA A 61 -3.37 13.11 0.22
C ALA A 61 -4.32 12.94 1.43
N PRO A 62 -5.66 12.97 1.26
CA PRO A 62 -6.59 12.76 2.37
C PRO A 62 -6.49 11.39 3.06
N PHE A 63 -5.90 10.38 2.40
CA PHE A 63 -5.69 9.05 2.99
C PHE A 63 -4.31 8.92 3.65
N VAL A 64 -3.42 9.89 3.41
CA VAL A 64 -2.08 9.92 3.99
C VAL A 64 -2.06 10.70 5.30
N GLY A 65 -2.73 11.86 5.36
CA GLY A 65 -2.77 12.68 6.55
C GLY A 65 -3.29 14.10 6.30
N GLU A 66 -3.16 14.94 7.30
CA GLU A 66 -3.48 16.37 7.19
C GLU A 66 -2.26 17.11 6.59
N ASN A 67 -2.43 17.75 5.43
CA ASN A 67 -1.37 18.45 4.69
C ASN A 67 -0.09 17.62 4.51
N PRO A 68 -0.20 16.36 4.00
CA PRO A 68 0.91 15.42 4.04
C PRO A 68 2.04 15.82 3.09
N GLN A 69 3.26 15.44 3.49
CA GLN A 69 4.45 15.43 2.65
C GLN A 69 4.69 14.01 2.12
N VAL A 70 5.55 13.87 1.12
CA VAL A 70 5.91 12.55 0.59
C VAL A 70 6.47 11.62 1.67
N GLU A 71 7.15 12.16 2.68
CA GLU A 71 7.68 11.43 3.83
C GLU A 71 6.58 10.80 4.71
N ASP A 72 5.37 11.36 4.71
CA ASP A 72 4.26 10.79 5.50
C ASP A 72 3.79 9.44 4.95
N LEU A 73 4.05 9.15 3.66
CA LEU A 73 3.84 7.81 3.09
C LEU A 73 4.68 6.75 3.81
N LEU A 74 5.90 7.10 4.25
CA LEU A 74 6.80 6.18 4.95
C LEU A 74 6.20 5.70 6.28
N ARG A 75 5.42 6.54 6.97
CA ARG A 75 4.74 6.14 8.21
C ARG A 75 3.74 5.00 8.00
N HIS A 76 3.04 5.00 6.87
CA HIS A 76 2.15 3.89 6.50
C HIS A 76 2.94 2.62 6.18
N MET A 77 4.06 2.77 5.45
CA MET A 77 4.96 1.66 5.15
C MET A 77 5.53 1.06 6.43
N ASP A 78 6.03 1.88 7.37
CA ASP A 78 6.60 1.43 8.64
C ASP A 78 5.63 0.57 9.46
N VAL A 79 4.34 0.92 9.49
CA VAL A 79 3.35 0.08 10.19
C VAL A 79 3.21 -1.27 9.51
N ILE A 80 3.08 -1.31 8.17
CA ILE A 80 2.97 -2.58 7.43
C ILE A 80 4.21 -3.44 7.65
N LEU A 81 5.40 -2.84 7.59
CA LEU A 81 6.67 -3.52 7.84
C LEU A 81 6.77 -4.04 9.28
N SER A 82 6.33 -3.26 10.28
CA SER A 82 6.31 -3.70 11.69
C SER A 82 5.42 -4.91 11.94
N LEU A 83 4.42 -5.11 11.08
CA LEU A 83 3.52 -6.27 11.10
C LEU A 83 4.09 -7.49 10.33
N GLY A 84 5.27 -7.37 9.75
CA GLY A 84 5.90 -8.43 8.94
C GLY A 84 5.53 -8.39 7.46
N GLY A 85 5.09 -7.24 6.94
CA GLY A 85 4.58 -7.08 5.57
C GLY A 85 5.64 -6.75 4.52
N GLU A 86 6.91 -7.10 4.74
CA GLU A 86 8.01 -6.81 3.80
C GLU A 86 7.78 -7.36 2.38
N ASP A 87 7.17 -8.54 2.28
CA ASP A 87 6.96 -9.24 1.00
C ASP A 87 5.58 -8.96 0.36
N VAL A 88 4.76 -8.10 0.98
CA VAL A 88 3.43 -7.73 0.47
C VAL A 88 3.28 -6.23 0.19
N LEU A 89 4.20 -5.42 0.66
CA LEU A 89 4.18 -3.97 0.51
C LEU A 89 4.58 -3.57 -0.92
N ALA A 90 3.78 -2.74 -1.58
CA ALA A 90 4.01 -2.24 -2.93
C ALA A 90 3.54 -0.79 -3.09
N LEU A 91 3.70 -0.23 -4.28
CA LEU A 91 3.13 1.06 -4.64
C LEU A 91 1.81 0.88 -5.38
N GLY A 92 0.79 1.59 -4.94
CA GLY A 92 -0.53 1.61 -5.55
C GLY A 92 -1.05 3.04 -5.74
N GLY A 93 -0.23 3.89 -6.32
CA GLY A 93 -0.35 5.35 -6.33
C GLY A 93 -1.73 5.95 -6.62
N ASP A 94 -2.61 5.23 -7.34
CA ASP A 94 -3.96 5.69 -7.71
C ASP A 94 -3.93 7.06 -8.42
N LEU A 95 -2.95 7.24 -9.31
CA LEU A 95 -2.60 8.55 -9.86
C LEU A 95 -3.75 9.21 -10.63
N ASP A 96 -4.56 8.42 -11.32
CA ASP A 96 -5.74 8.93 -12.05
C ASP A 96 -6.92 9.20 -11.11
N GLY A 97 -7.06 8.40 -10.01
CA GLY A 97 -8.13 8.54 -9.03
C GLY A 97 -7.92 9.66 -8.01
N CYS A 98 -6.71 10.19 -7.91
CA CYS A 98 -6.37 11.25 -6.94
C CYS A 98 -6.76 12.67 -7.39
N ASP A 99 -7.25 12.86 -8.60
CA ASP A 99 -7.57 14.20 -9.16
C ASP A 99 -6.46 15.26 -8.95
N GLY A 100 -5.20 14.83 -8.93
CA GLY A 100 -4.04 15.69 -8.66
C GLY A 100 -3.84 16.08 -7.19
N VAL A 101 -4.61 15.49 -6.26
CA VAL A 101 -4.51 15.79 -4.82
C VAL A 101 -3.52 14.83 -4.16
N PHE A 102 -2.23 15.14 -4.27
CA PHE A 102 -1.12 14.34 -3.76
C PHE A 102 -0.46 14.95 -2.52
N PRO A 103 0.31 14.17 -1.75
CA PRO A 103 1.24 14.72 -0.76
C PRO A 103 2.24 15.67 -1.42
N ALA A 104 2.66 16.70 -0.70
CA ALA A 104 3.65 17.63 -1.24
C ALA A 104 4.95 16.87 -1.60
N GLY A 105 5.45 17.10 -2.80
CA GLY A 105 6.58 16.38 -3.39
C GLY A 105 6.20 15.29 -4.39
N ILE A 106 4.91 14.96 -4.51
CA ILE A 106 4.35 14.11 -5.57
C ILE A 106 3.45 14.98 -6.47
N SER A 107 3.53 14.81 -7.77
CA SER A 107 2.66 15.49 -8.74
C SER A 107 2.17 14.55 -9.87
N GLY A 108 2.74 13.37 -9.96
CA GLY A 108 2.43 12.36 -10.97
C GLY A 108 3.49 11.27 -10.98
N VAL A 109 3.42 10.39 -11.98
CA VAL A 109 4.34 9.25 -12.11
C VAL A 109 5.80 9.68 -12.20
N GLU A 110 6.07 10.82 -12.82
CA GLU A 110 7.42 11.38 -12.98
C GLU A 110 8.10 11.77 -11.66
N THR A 111 7.31 11.97 -10.61
CA THR A 111 7.83 12.31 -9.26
C THR A 111 7.91 11.13 -8.30
N VAL A 112 7.42 9.95 -8.70
CA VAL A 112 7.54 8.73 -7.88
C VAL A 112 8.99 8.41 -7.46
N PRO A 113 10.04 8.68 -8.26
CA PRO A 113 11.43 8.53 -7.83
C PRO A 113 11.81 9.35 -6.59
N VAL A 114 11.11 10.45 -6.29
CA VAL A 114 11.30 11.23 -5.06
C VAL A 114 11.02 10.37 -3.82
N LEU A 115 10.00 9.50 -3.87
CA LEU A 115 9.70 8.58 -2.77
C LEU A 115 10.87 7.63 -2.51
N ARG A 116 11.52 7.10 -3.56
CA ARG A 116 12.73 6.28 -3.43
C ARG A 116 13.83 7.02 -2.66
N GLU A 117 14.12 8.26 -3.04
CA GLU A 117 15.11 9.08 -2.36
C GLU A 117 14.77 9.31 -0.87
N ARG A 118 13.48 9.47 -0.55
CA ARG A 118 13.03 9.64 0.85
C ARG A 118 13.17 8.36 1.65
N MET A 119 12.86 7.21 1.05
CA MET A 119 13.10 5.90 1.67
C MET A 119 14.58 5.69 1.97
N GLU A 120 15.47 5.96 1.01
CA GLU A 120 16.93 5.87 1.20
C GLU A 120 17.41 6.78 2.36
N LYS A 121 16.98 8.04 2.38
CA LYS A 121 17.30 9.00 3.45
C LYS A 121 16.76 8.58 4.82
N ALA A 122 15.62 7.90 4.85
CA ALA A 122 15.03 7.35 6.07
C ALA A 122 15.70 6.05 6.55
N GLY A 123 16.67 5.52 5.76
CA GLY A 123 17.43 4.33 6.13
C GLY A 123 16.81 3.00 5.70
N PHE A 124 15.84 3.01 4.79
CA PHE A 124 15.35 1.79 4.18
C PHE A 124 16.47 1.16 3.35
N GLY A 125 16.71 -0.13 3.56
CA GLY A 125 17.74 -0.86 2.81
C GLY A 125 17.39 -0.98 1.31
N ALA A 126 18.40 -0.97 0.45
CA ALA A 126 18.20 -1.04 -1.01
C ALA A 126 17.34 -2.26 -1.43
N ALA A 127 17.53 -3.42 -0.82
CA ALA A 127 16.74 -4.62 -1.12
C ALA A 127 15.24 -4.41 -0.80
N LEU A 128 14.91 -3.77 0.33
CA LEU A 128 13.52 -3.46 0.67
C LEU A 128 12.91 -2.47 -0.32
N ILE A 129 13.66 -1.47 -0.74
CA ILE A 129 13.19 -0.47 -1.72
C ILE A 129 12.88 -1.16 -3.05
N GLU A 130 13.73 -2.07 -3.54
CA GLU A 130 13.45 -2.84 -4.76
C GLU A 130 12.20 -3.72 -4.61
N LYS A 131 12.01 -4.38 -3.46
CA LYS A 131 10.78 -5.12 -3.17
C LYS A 131 9.54 -4.24 -3.31
N VAL A 132 9.53 -3.08 -2.65
CA VAL A 132 8.38 -2.16 -2.64
C VAL A 132 8.08 -1.58 -4.02
N PHE A 133 9.12 -1.23 -4.77
CA PHE A 133 8.96 -0.60 -6.08
C PHE A 133 8.65 -1.58 -7.21
N PHE A 134 9.05 -2.84 -7.09
CA PHE A 134 8.97 -3.78 -8.20
C PHE A 134 8.74 -5.24 -7.79
N GLU A 135 9.65 -5.84 -7.00
CA GLU A 135 9.74 -7.29 -6.84
C GLU A 135 8.48 -7.91 -6.22
N ASN A 136 7.86 -7.26 -5.23
CA ASN A 136 6.68 -7.80 -4.56
C ASN A 136 5.48 -7.92 -5.52
N ALA A 137 5.25 -6.90 -6.36
CA ALA A 137 4.20 -6.93 -7.36
C ALA A 137 4.50 -7.96 -8.45
N GLU A 138 5.73 -8.02 -8.95
CA GLU A 138 6.17 -9.01 -9.92
C GLU A 138 6.00 -10.43 -9.39
N ASN A 139 6.50 -10.73 -8.20
CA ASN A 139 6.40 -12.04 -7.57
C ASN A 139 4.94 -12.45 -7.32
N PHE A 140 4.09 -11.48 -6.94
CA PHE A 140 2.65 -11.75 -6.76
C PHE A 140 2.00 -12.15 -8.09
N ILE A 141 2.30 -11.44 -9.19
CA ILE A 141 1.78 -11.74 -10.53
C ILE A 141 2.27 -13.12 -11.01
N TRP A 142 3.57 -13.40 -10.88
CA TRP A 142 4.12 -14.70 -11.27
C TRP A 142 3.47 -15.87 -10.54
N ARG A 143 3.19 -15.74 -9.25
CA ARG A 143 2.58 -16.82 -8.45
C ARG A 143 1.11 -17.07 -8.76
N ASN A 144 0.37 -16.04 -9.21
CA ASN A 144 -1.09 -16.07 -9.22
C ASN A 144 -1.72 -15.91 -10.62
N VAL A 145 -0.95 -15.52 -11.63
CA VAL A 145 -1.46 -15.22 -12.98
C VAL A 145 -0.75 -16.02 -14.05
N LEU A 146 0.53 -16.31 -13.91
CA LEU A 146 1.40 -16.96 -14.88
C LEU A 146 1.78 -18.37 -14.46
#